data_771980c8746492767e75ee3c14b36492
#
_entry.id   771980c8746492767e75ee3c14b36492
#
_cell.length_a   1.000
_cell.length_b   1.000
_cell.length_c   1.000
_cell.angle_alpha   90.00
_cell.angle_beta   90.00
_cell.angle_gamma   90.00
#
_symmetry.space_group_name_H-M   'P 1'
#
loop_
_entity.id
_entity.type
_entity.pdbx_description
1 polymer ?
#
loop_
_entity_poly.entity_id
_entity_poly.type
_entity_poly.pdbx_seq_one_letter_code
_entity_poly.pdbx_strand_id
1 'polypeptide(L)'
;MTSKNSTSSQGIQVIARAAAILRVLKDDNSGLSLGQIADRTRLARSTVQRIVNALVDEGLVMTGERGGSLRLGPEIQAMASASRSDITDLLHPLLAHLSSITGETVDLALFRKDHMVFIDQIIGSHRLRAVATIGETFPMTSTANGKACLAMMQDDMIEMIAMHELRANGRGIRRMGQFMKEIHIIRQTGIAFDIDEQTDGISALGISFRDERDACYAISLPVPSYRFEQNRQKLISALETARNSLLEYNLKPFSPAT
;
A
#
# COMPACT_ATOMS: atom_id res chain seq x y z
N MET A 1 -16.48 25.13 38.60
CA MET A 1 -16.93 24.74 37.27
C MET A 1 -15.78 25.00 36.32
N THR A 2 -15.26 24.04 35.84
CA THR A 2 -15.03 23.20 34.73
C THR A 2 -13.55 23.06 34.43
N SER A 3 -12.98 21.92 34.86
CA SER A 3 -11.71 21.44 34.33
C SER A 3 -11.93 19.96 33.95
N LYS A 4 -12.45 19.71 32.74
CA LYS A 4 -12.58 18.34 32.18
C LYS A 4 -12.54 18.37 30.67
N ASN A 5 -11.42 18.78 30.05
CA ASN A 5 -11.25 18.52 28.59
C ASN A 5 -9.81 18.39 28.11
N SER A 6 -8.81 18.24 29.01
CA SER A 6 -7.40 18.17 28.58
C SER A 6 -6.84 16.73 28.47
N THR A 7 -7.52 15.74 29.03
CA THR A 7 -7.01 14.34 29.09
C THR A 7 -7.22 13.53 27.81
N SER A 8 -8.29 13.76 27.05
CA SER A 8 -8.55 13.00 25.81
C SER A 8 -7.62 13.39 24.65
N SER A 9 -7.24 14.65 24.55
CA SER A 9 -6.29 15.14 23.53
C SER A 9 -4.86 14.65 23.79
N GLN A 10 -4.42 14.53 25.05
CA GLN A 10 -3.09 14.02 25.38
C GLN A 10 -2.94 12.52 25.11
N GLY A 11 -3.96 11.71 25.37
CA GLY A 11 -3.95 10.26 25.08
C GLY A 11 -3.79 9.96 23.59
N ILE A 12 -4.51 10.69 22.74
CA ILE A 12 -4.42 10.54 21.27
C ILE A 12 -3.04 10.94 20.74
N GLN A 13 -2.42 11.98 21.29
CA GLN A 13 -1.06 12.40 20.92
C GLN A 13 0.01 11.38 21.29
N VAL A 14 -0.12 10.66 22.40
CA VAL A 14 0.85 9.62 22.79
C VAL A 14 0.83 8.47 21.80
N ILE A 15 -0.34 8.01 21.36
CA ILE A 15 -0.47 6.96 20.34
C ILE A 15 0.17 7.40 19.01
N ALA A 16 -0.09 8.62 18.57
CA ALA A 16 0.49 9.16 17.33
C ALA A 16 2.03 9.22 17.39
N ARG A 17 2.58 9.63 18.54
CA ARG A 17 4.03 9.67 18.79
C ARG A 17 4.64 8.27 18.85
N ALA A 18 3.99 7.31 19.51
CA ALA A 18 4.41 5.92 19.55
C ALA A 18 4.44 5.32 18.13
N ALA A 19 3.40 5.54 17.35
CA ALA A 19 3.35 5.10 15.94
C ALA A 19 4.47 5.75 15.09
N ALA A 20 4.80 7.02 15.32
CA ALA A 20 5.91 7.68 14.64
C ALA A 20 7.27 7.05 14.98
N ILE A 21 7.50 6.69 16.25
CA ILE A 21 8.72 5.98 16.68
C ILE A 21 8.81 4.59 16.02
N LEU A 22 7.72 3.82 16.03
CA LEU A 22 7.69 2.50 15.39
C LEU A 22 7.97 2.57 13.88
N ARG A 23 7.46 3.59 13.17
CA ARG A 23 7.75 3.79 11.74
C ARG A 23 9.23 4.07 11.50
N VAL A 24 9.84 4.95 12.31
CA VAL A 24 11.27 5.27 12.20
C VAL A 24 12.14 4.04 12.45
N LEU A 25 11.74 3.14 13.38
CA LEU A 25 12.42 1.87 13.63
C LEU A 25 12.21 0.85 12.51
N LYS A 26 11.05 0.86 11.84
CA LYS A 26 10.76 0.01 10.67
C LYS A 26 11.72 0.30 9.51
N ASP A 27 12.02 1.58 9.29
CA ASP A 27 12.83 2.03 8.17
C ASP A 27 14.35 1.85 8.39
N ASP A 28 14.78 1.34 9.57
CA ASP A 28 16.20 1.17 9.92
C ASP A 28 16.47 -0.19 10.59
N ASN A 29 16.89 -1.15 9.78
CA ASN A 29 17.20 -2.52 10.25
C ASN A 29 18.49 -2.61 11.10
N SER A 30 19.33 -1.58 11.13
CA SER A 30 20.57 -1.57 11.91
C SER A 30 20.34 -1.29 13.39
N GLY A 31 19.18 -0.71 13.71
CA GLY A 31 18.78 -0.25 15.03
C GLY A 31 19.26 1.17 15.34
N LEU A 32 18.43 1.92 16.05
CA LEU A 32 18.61 3.34 16.33
C LEU A 32 18.81 3.62 17.80
N SER A 33 19.65 4.62 18.13
CA SER A 33 19.74 5.19 19.45
C SER A 33 18.57 6.11 19.75
N LEU A 34 18.29 6.38 21.03
CA LEU A 34 17.27 7.35 21.47
C LEU A 34 17.47 8.75 20.85
N GLY A 35 18.73 9.17 20.67
CA GLY A 35 19.04 10.45 20.02
C GLY A 35 18.61 10.47 18.57
N GLN A 36 18.98 9.45 17.80
CA GLN A 36 18.59 9.33 16.39
C GLN A 36 17.07 9.27 16.20
N ILE A 37 16.35 8.57 17.08
CA ILE A 37 14.89 8.53 17.08
C ILE A 37 14.32 9.93 17.37
N ALA A 38 14.87 10.65 18.37
CA ALA A 38 14.43 11.98 18.72
C ALA A 38 14.59 12.97 17.55
N ASP A 39 15.73 12.91 16.87
CA ASP A 39 16.04 13.76 15.72
C ASP A 39 15.07 13.47 14.54
N ARG A 40 14.84 12.19 14.21
CA ARG A 40 13.97 11.78 13.09
C ARG A 40 12.48 12.06 13.38
N THR A 41 12.04 11.91 14.63
CA THR A 41 10.64 12.17 15.03
C THR A 41 10.35 13.61 15.41
N ARG A 42 11.40 14.46 15.56
CA ARG A 42 11.32 15.83 16.09
C ARG A 42 10.68 15.90 17.48
N LEU A 43 10.89 14.88 18.30
CA LEU A 43 10.40 14.82 19.67
C LEU A 43 11.56 15.08 20.66
N ALA A 44 11.23 15.66 21.83
CA ALA A 44 12.20 15.79 22.90
C ALA A 44 12.70 14.40 23.34
N ARG A 45 14.00 14.24 23.57
CA ARG A 45 14.65 12.97 23.95
C ARG A 45 14.01 12.33 25.18
N SER A 46 13.59 13.13 26.17
CA SER A 46 12.87 12.63 27.35
C SER A 46 11.49 12.05 27.01
N THR A 47 10.80 12.61 26.03
CA THR A 47 9.53 12.07 25.52
C THR A 47 9.75 10.76 24.79
N VAL A 48 10.76 10.68 23.91
CA VAL A 48 11.14 9.44 23.22
C VAL A 48 11.50 8.36 24.23
N GLN A 49 12.34 8.67 25.23
CA GLN A 49 12.70 7.70 26.28
C GLN A 49 11.50 7.10 26.99
N ARG A 50 10.54 7.94 27.39
CA ARG A 50 9.33 7.46 28.09
C ARG A 50 8.47 6.57 27.21
N ILE A 51 8.28 6.95 25.94
CA ILE A 51 7.47 6.16 25.01
C ILE A 51 8.20 4.86 24.65
N VAL A 52 9.50 4.90 24.40
CA VAL A 52 10.31 3.70 24.10
C VAL A 52 10.28 2.72 25.25
N ASN A 53 10.43 3.18 26.51
CA ASN A 53 10.34 2.30 27.66
C ASN A 53 8.98 1.56 27.70
N ALA A 54 7.87 2.29 27.52
CA ALA A 54 6.54 1.68 27.46
C ALA A 54 6.40 0.68 26.29
N LEU A 55 6.98 0.99 25.10
CA LEU A 55 6.98 0.07 23.97
C LEU A 55 7.86 -1.17 24.20
N VAL A 56 8.92 -1.05 25.02
CA VAL A 56 9.75 -2.20 25.42
C VAL A 56 9.00 -3.07 26.41
N ASP A 57 8.31 -2.47 27.38
CA ASP A 57 7.48 -3.21 28.36
C ASP A 57 6.38 -4.03 27.66
N GLU A 58 5.84 -3.53 26.54
CA GLU A 58 4.83 -4.20 25.70
C GLU A 58 5.45 -5.12 24.62
N GLY A 59 6.76 -5.30 24.59
CA GLY A 59 7.44 -6.14 23.59
C GLY A 59 7.41 -5.60 22.14
N LEU A 60 6.90 -4.38 21.91
CA LEU A 60 6.83 -3.73 20.60
C LEU A 60 8.19 -3.17 20.13
N VAL A 61 9.09 -2.89 21.07
CA VAL A 61 10.47 -2.47 20.84
C VAL A 61 11.40 -3.37 21.67
N MET A 62 12.58 -3.64 21.17
CA MET A 62 13.62 -4.39 21.87
C MET A 62 14.96 -3.67 21.80
N THR A 63 15.82 -3.90 22.79
CA THR A 63 17.22 -3.46 22.76
C THR A 63 18.07 -4.50 22.03
N GLY A 64 18.89 -4.04 21.07
CA GLY A 64 19.81 -4.92 20.36
C GLY A 64 20.98 -5.38 21.22
N GLU A 65 21.63 -6.46 20.84
CA GLU A 65 22.73 -7.14 21.57
C GLU A 65 23.95 -6.26 21.86
N ARG A 66 24.17 -5.21 21.09
CA ARG A 66 25.31 -4.27 21.26
C ARG A 66 24.94 -3.02 22.07
N GLY A 67 24.17 -3.14 23.14
CA GLY A 67 23.87 -2.09 24.10
C GLY A 67 23.52 -0.72 23.50
N GLY A 68 22.23 -0.34 23.52
CA GLY A 68 21.77 1.01 23.17
C GLY A 68 21.12 1.17 21.79
N SER A 69 21.16 0.19 20.89
CA SER A 69 20.38 0.23 19.66
C SER A 69 18.97 -0.35 19.91
N LEU A 70 17.95 0.37 19.46
CA LEU A 70 16.54 0.00 19.57
C LEU A 70 16.05 -0.51 18.22
N ARG A 71 15.27 -1.59 18.25
CA ARG A 71 14.68 -2.23 17.08
C ARG A 71 13.22 -2.58 17.34
N LEU A 72 12.48 -2.91 16.31
CA LEU A 72 11.15 -3.49 16.48
C LEU A 72 11.24 -4.81 17.27
N GLY A 73 10.33 -4.99 18.23
CA GLY A 73 10.27 -6.14 19.10
C GLY A 73 9.44 -7.29 18.50
N PRO A 74 9.48 -8.49 19.14
CA PRO A 74 8.81 -9.70 18.64
C PRO A 74 7.28 -9.58 18.61
N GLU A 75 6.67 -8.73 19.44
CA GLU A 75 5.23 -8.53 19.47
C GLU A 75 4.71 -7.93 18.14
N ILE A 76 5.52 -7.11 17.45
CA ILE A 76 5.21 -6.62 16.10
C ILE A 76 5.01 -7.79 15.13
N GLN A 77 5.86 -8.83 15.22
CA GLN A 77 5.76 -10.02 14.38
C GLN A 77 4.50 -10.84 14.70
N ALA A 78 4.19 -10.99 15.99
CA ALA A 78 2.99 -11.69 16.45
C ALA A 78 1.71 -10.97 15.97
N MET A 79 1.65 -9.65 16.13
CA MET A 79 0.54 -8.83 15.64
C MET A 79 0.42 -8.88 14.11
N ALA A 80 1.53 -8.84 13.38
CA ALA A 80 1.53 -8.96 11.92
C ALA A 80 1.01 -10.33 11.47
N SER A 81 1.42 -11.41 12.14
CA SER A 81 0.94 -12.76 11.86
C SER A 81 -0.55 -12.92 12.14
N ALA A 82 -1.04 -12.35 13.25
CA ALA A 82 -2.46 -12.35 13.59
C ALA A 82 -3.30 -11.42 12.70
N SER A 83 -2.67 -10.42 12.08
CA SER A 83 -3.29 -9.44 11.16
C SER A 83 -3.27 -9.91 9.70
N ARG A 84 -2.56 -11.01 9.36
CA ARG A 84 -2.66 -11.57 8.00
C ARG A 84 -4.11 -11.83 7.72
N SER A 85 -4.62 -11.13 6.73
CA SER A 85 -5.98 -11.35 6.27
C SER A 85 -6.02 -12.70 5.55
N ASP A 86 -7.09 -13.47 5.74
CA ASP A 86 -7.35 -14.71 4.99
C ASP A 86 -7.13 -14.53 3.48
N ILE A 87 -7.28 -13.29 2.98
CA ILE A 87 -7.11 -12.94 1.57
C ILE A 87 -5.65 -13.03 1.09
N THR A 88 -4.65 -12.70 1.94
CA THR A 88 -3.24 -12.77 1.52
C THR A 88 -2.81 -14.24 1.38
N ASP A 89 -3.13 -15.08 2.36
CA ASP A 89 -2.82 -16.50 2.30
C ASP A 89 -3.60 -17.20 1.17
N LEU A 90 -4.85 -16.80 0.96
CA LEU A 90 -5.71 -17.32 -0.10
C LEU A 90 -5.14 -17.01 -1.51
N LEU A 91 -4.69 -15.79 -1.74
CA LEU A 91 -4.24 -15.34 -3.06
C LEU A 91 -2.74 -15.54 -3.31
N HIS A 92 -1.94 -15.83 -2.29
CA HIS A 92 -0.49 -16.01 -2.45
C HIS A 92 -0.11 -17.00 -3.57
N PRO A 93 -0.76 -18.17 -3.74
CA PRO A 93 -0.49 -19.08 -4.85
C PRO A 93 -0.78 -18.47 -6.22
N LEU A 94 -1.86 -17.70 -6.36
CA LEU A 94 -2.21 -17.00 -7.61
C LEU A 94 -1.16 -15.93 -7.96
N LEU A 95 -0.74 -15.14 -6.97
CA LEU A 95 0.29 -14.10 -7.16
C LEU A 95 1.63 -14.75 -7.53
N ALA A 96 2.01 -15.85 -6.87
CA ALA A 96 3.23 -16.59 -7.17
C ALA A 96 3.21 -17.17 -8.59
N HIS A 97 2.09 -17.73 -9.03
CA HIS A 97 1.92 -18.21 -10.40
C HIS A 97 2.05 -17.06 -11.41
N LEU A 98 1.37 -15.93 -11.18
CA LEU A 98 1.41 -14.75 -12.04
C LEU A 98 2.86 -14.21 -12.16
N SER A 99 3.59 -14.13 -11.04
CA SER A 99 5.00 -13.74 -11.03
C SER A 99 5.88 -14.73 -11.81
N SER A 100 5.63 -16.04 -11.68
CA SER A 100 6.43 -17.09 -12.35
C SER A 100 6.31 -17.03 -13.88
N ILE A 101 5.12 -16.77 -14.42
CA ILE A 101 4.88 -16.73 -15.89
C ILE A 101 5.30 -15.40 -16.53
N THR A 102 5.30 -14.32 -15.75
CA THR A 102 5.70 -12.98 -16.23
C THR A 102 7.17 -12.68 -15.98
N GLY A 103 7.75 -13.22 -14.90
CA GLY A 103 9.05 -12.86 -14.37
C GLY A 103 9.04 -11.54 -13.57
N GLU A 104 7.91 -10.86 -13.50
CA GLU A 104 7.77 -9.54 -12.88
C GLU A 104 7.28 -9.63 -11.43
N THR A 105 7.49 -8.56 -10.70
CA THR A 105 6.90 -8.39 -9.37
C THR A 105 5.38 -8.30 -9.47
N VAL A 106 4.70 -8.91 -8.51
CA VAL A 106 3.24 -8.86 -8.37
C VAL A 106 2.89 -8.31 -7.01
N ASP A 107 2.11 -7.25 -6.95
CA ASP A 107 1.66 -6.62 -5.73
C ASP A 107 0.18 -6.88 -5.49
N LEU A 108 -0.18 -7.15 -4.23
CA LEU A 108 -1.55 -7.14 -3.74
C LEU A 108 -1.74 -5.91 -2.85
N ALA A 109 -2.70 -5.08 -3.18
CA ALA A 109 -3.02 -3.87 -2.46
C ALA A 109 -4.48 -3.86 -1.98
N LEU A 110 -4.71 -3.24 -0.84
CA LEU A 110 -6.01 -3.03 -0.22
C LEU A 110 -6.34 -1.54 -0.20
N PHE A 111 -7.52 -1.18 -0.66
CA PHE A 111 -8.03 0.19 -0.53
C PHE A 111 -8.35 0.53 0.94
N ARG A 112 -7.82 1.63 1.43
CA ARG A 112 -8.07 2.17 2.77
C ARG A 112 -8.30 3.68 2.72
N LYS A 113 -9.51 4.11 3.06
CA LYS A 113 -9.93 5.53 3.07
C LYS A 113 -9.77 6.22 1.71
N ASP A 114 -8.57 6.67 1.37
CA ASP A 114 -8.24 7.49 0.20
C ASP A 114 -6.91 7.08 -0.47
N HIS A 115 -6.36 5.90 -0.10
CA HIS A 115 -5.10 5.39 -0.66
C HIS A 115 -5.10 3.86 -0.74
N MET A 116 -4.16 3.31 -1.51
CA MET A 116 -3.87 1.88 -1.54
C MET A 116 -2.77 1.56 -0.52
N VAL A 117 -2.91 0.43 0.17
CA VAL A 117 -1.88 -0.12 1.08
C VAL A 117 -1.43 -1.46 0.52
N PHE A 118 -0.14 -1.64 0.28
CA PHE A 118 0.39 -2.94 -0.13
C PHE A 118 0.38 -3.92 1.03
N ILE A 119 -0.26 -5.07 0.83
CA ILE A 119 -0.48 -6.09 1.88
C ILE A 119 0.23 -7.41 1.59
N ASP A 120 0.56 -7.70 0.32
CA ASP A 120 1.41 -8.83 -0.09
C ASP A 120 2.16 -8.50 -1.37
N GLN A 121 3.30 -9.17 -1.59
CA GLN A 121 4.14 -8.99 -2.76
C GLN A 121 4.90 -10.27 -3.09
N ILE A 122 4.91 -10.67 -4.36
CA ILE A 122 5.81 -11.66 -4.91
C ILE A 122 6.87 -10.95 -5.75
N ILE A 123 8.10 -11.00 -5.30
CA ILE A 123 9.21 -10.33 -5.99
C ILE A 123 9.56 -11.08 -7.27
N GLY A 124 9.60 -10.38 -8.39
CA GLY A 124 9.94 -10.93 -9.70
C GLY A 124 11.37 -11.48 -9.80
N SER A 125 11.61 -12.32 -10.77
CA SER A 125 12.90 -13.02 -10.99
C SER A 125 13.93 -12.20 -11.76
N HIS A 126 13.53 -11.12 -12.43
CA HIS A 126 14.45 -10.26 -13.18
C HIS A 126 15.44 -9.53 -12.27
N ARG A 127 16.69 -9.37 -12.74
CA ARG A 127 17.72 -8.62 -12.01
C ARG A 127 17.31 -7.16 -11.77
N LEU A 128 16.79 -6.48 -12.79
CA LEU A 128 16.15 -5.18 -12.67
C LEU A 128 14.65 -5.37 -12.52
N ARG A 129 14.10 -5.04 -11.38
CA ARG A 129 12.68 -5.20 -11.03
C ARG A 129 12.23 -4.09 -10.10
N ALA A 130 10.96 -3.74 -10.17
CA ALA A 130 10.34 -2.84 -9.21
C ALA A 130 9.98 -3.62 -7.93
N VAL A 131 10.26 -3.02 -6.77
CA VAL A 131 9.95 -3.61 -5.46
C VAL A 131 9.47 -2.49 -4.56
N ALA A 132 8.32 -2.68 -3.92
CA ALA A 132 7.79 -1.81 -2.88
C ALA A 132 7.88 -2.49 -1.51
N THR A 133 7.54 -1.76 -0.46
CA THR A 133 7.54 -2.30 0.90
C THR A 133 6.12 -2.64 1.33
N ILE A 134 5.89 -3.83 1.90
CA ILE A 134 4.59 -4.17 2.51
C ILE A 134 4.25 -3.14 3.59
N GLY A 135 3.00 -2.64 3.57
CA GLY A 135 2.52 -1.55 4.40
C GLY A 135 2.82 -0.15 3.85
N GLU A 136 3.49 -0.03 2.71
CA GLU A 136 3.64 1.23 1.99
C GLU A 136 2.30 1.67 1.39
N THR A 137 2.09 2.98 1.33
CA THR A 137 0.84 3.57 0.83
C THR A 137 1.08 4.28 -0.49
N PHE A 138 0.13 4.13 -1.40
CA PHE A 138 0.21 4.69 -2.75
C PHE A 138 -1.07 5.48 -3.09
N PRO A 139 -0.95 6.53 -3.90
CA PRO A 139 -2.08 7.35 -4.32
C PRO A 139 -3.02 6.58 -5.26
N MET A 140 -4.27 7.04 -5.30
CA MET A 140 -5.32 6.43 -6.12
C MET A 140 -5.25 6.84 -7.59
N THR A 141 -4.80 8.05 -7.88
CA THR A 141 -4.95 8.66 -9.23
C THR A 141 -3.78 8.41 -10.17
N SER A 142 -2.59 8.03 -9.65
CA SER A 142 -1.37 7.85 -10.44
C SER A 142 -0.85 6.41 -10.48
N THR A 143 -1.50 5.47 -9.77
CA THR A 143 -1.10 4.08 -9.76
C THR A 143 -2.12 3.17 -10.44
N ALA A 144 -1.66 2.09 -11.07
CA ALA A 144 -2.53 1.13 -11.73
C ALA A 144 -3.52 0.48 -10.76
N ASN A 145 -3.07 0.10 -9.55
CA ASN A 145 -3.92 -0.48 -8.51
C ASN A 145 -4.95 0.52 -7.98
N GLY A 146 -4.57 1.79 -7.77
CA GLY A 146 -5.48 2.84 -7.35
C GLY A 146 -6.56 3.12 -8.40
N LYS A 147 -6.17 3.33 -9.65
CA LYS A 147 -7.10 3.56 -10.77
C LYS A 147 -8.03 2.38 -11.00
N ALA A 148 -7.55 1.14 -10.86
CA ALA A 148 -8.39 -0.05 -10.94
C ALA A 148 -9.46 -0.08 -9.84
N CYS A 149 -9.11 0.24 -8.59
CA CYS A 149 -10.07 0.33 -7.48
C CYS A 149 -11.06 1.49 -7.66
N LEU A 150 -10.61 2.66 -8.14
CA LEU A 150 -11.49 3.78 -8.43
C LEU A 150 -12.57 3.42 -9.45
N ALA A 151 -12.23 2.62 -10.48
CA ALA A 151 -13.19 2.20 -11.49
C ALA A 151 -14.38 1.42 -10.91
N MET A 152 -14.25 0.79 -9.73
CA MET A 152 -15.33 0.11 -9.00
C MET A 152 -16.22 1.03 -8.15
N MET A 153 -15.91 2.32 -8.09
CA MET A 153 -16.62 3.30 -7.25
C MET A 153 -17.60 4.14 -8.05
N GLN A 154 -18.50 4.84 -7.36
CA GLN A 154 -19.39 5.82 -7.98
C GLN A 154 -18.61 7.11 -8.32
N ASP A 155 -19.05 7.84 -9.33
CA ASP A 155 -18.33 8.99 -9.86
C ASP A 155 -18.12 10.11 -8.84
N ASP A 156 -19.08 10.36 -7.97
CA ASP A 156 -18.98 11.35 -6.88
C ASP A 156 -17.86 10.99 -5.89
N MET A 157 -17.70 9.71 -5.56
CA MET A 157 -16.62 9.23 -4.70
C MET A 157 -15.27 9.34 -5.40
N ILE A 158 -15.20 9.02 -6.69
CA ILE A 158 -13.97 9.15 -7.50
C ILE A 158 -13.54 10.62 -7.54
N GLU A 159 -14.47 11.52 -7.84
CA GLU A 159 -14.19 12.95 -7.89
C GLU A 159 -13.71 13.50 -6.56
N MET A 160 -14.28 13.07 -5.45
CA MET A 160 -13.87 13.48 -4.11
C MET A 160 -12.42 13.07 -3.81
N ILE A 161 -12.05 11.80 -4.05
CA ILE A 161 -10.70 11.29 -3.82
C ILE A 161 -9.70 11.96 -4.77
N ALA A 162 -10.02 11.99 -6.07
CA ALA A 162 -9.15 12.56 -7.09
C ALA A 162 -8.92 14.06 -6.90
N MET A 163 -9.94 14.83 -6.49
CA MET A 163 -9.79 16.24 -6.19
C MET A 163 -8.81 16.51 -5.07
N HIS A 164 -8.84 15.68 -4.02
CA HIS A 164 -7.91 15.79 -2.90
C HIS A 164 -6.47 15.58 -3.36
N GLU A 165 -6.19 14.50 -4.08
CA GLU A 165 -4.84 14.17 -4.59
C GLU A 165 -4.34 15.15 -5.65
N LEU A 166 -5.17 15.50 -6.65
CA LEU A 166 -4.78 16.38 -7.74
C LEU A 166 -4.50 17.82 -7.26
N ARG A 167 -5.19 18.28 -6.21
CA ARG A 167 -4.89 19.57 -5.56
C ARG A 167 -3.56 19.53 -4.82
N ALA A 168 -3.29 18.47 -4.07
CA ALA A 168 -2.04 18.31 -3.34
C ALA A 168 -0.82 18.31 -4.27
N ASN A 169 -0.96 17.75 -5.48
CA ASN A 169 0.09 17.65 -6.50
C ASN A 169 0.16 18.85 -7.45
N GLY A 170 -0.57 19.95 -7.20
CA GLY A 170 -0.59 21.15 -8.04
C GLY A 170 -1.17 20.95 -9.45
N ARG A 171 -1.80 19.81 -9.71
CA ARG A 171 -2.27 19.41 -11.06
C ARG A 171 -3.74 19.73 -11.35
N GLY A 172 -4.41 20.52 -10.55
CA GLY A 172 -5.73 21.16 -10.68
C GLY A 172 -6.82 20.53 -11.59
N ILE A 173 -8.01 21.15 -11.54
CA ILE A 173 -9.30 20.75 -12.16
C ILE A 173 -9.23 20.41 -13.67
N ARG A 174 -8.28 20.98 -14.42
CA ARG A 174 -8.14 20.71 -15.87
C ARG A 174 -7.85 19.24 -16.20
N ARG A 175 -7.28 18.46 -15.27
CA ARG A 175 -7.02 17.03 -15.44
C ARG A 175 -8.18 16.14 -15.04
N MET A 176 -9.14 16.61 -14.25
CA MET A 176 -10.27 15.79 -13.81
C MET A 176 -11.06 15.20 -14.98
N GLY A 177 -11.41 16.00 -15.97
CA GLY A 177 -12.13 15.51 -17.14
C GLY A 177 -11.37 14.45 -17.95
N GLN A 178 -10.03 14.56 -18.02
CA GLN A 178 -9.19 13.55 -18.66
C GLN A 178 -9.09 12.29 -17.80
N PHE A 179 -8.95 12.46 -16.50
CA PHE A 179 -8.91 11.35 -15.54
C PHE A 179 -10.22 10.55 -15.54
N MET A 180 -11.38 11.21 -15.53
CA MET A 180 -12.67 10.53 -15.62
C MET A 180 -12.86 9.75 -16.94
N LYS A 181 -12.32 10.27 -18.06
CA LYS A 181 -12.29 9.50 -19.32
C LYS A 181 -11.42 8.24 -19.19
N GLU A 182 -10.29 8.34 -18.54
CA GLU A 182 -9.43 7.18 -18.27
C GLU A 182 -10.15 6.14 -17.39
N ILE A 183 -10.79 6.57 -16.30
CA ILE A 183 -11.62 5.68 -15.49
C ILE A 183 -12.72 5.00 -16.29
N HIS A 184 -13.35 5.73 -17.22
CA HIS A 184 -14.36 5.15 -18.10
C HIS A 184 -13.76 4.07 -19.02
N ILE A 185 -12.57 4.27 -19.56
CA ILE A 185 -11.85 3.24 -20.35
C ILE A 185 -11.52 2.02 -19.46
N ILE A 186 -11.08 2.23 -18.22
CA ILE A 186 -10.82 1.13 -17.29
C ILE A 186 -12.10 0.35 -17.00
N ARG A 187 -13.23 1.01 -16.87
CA ARG A 187 -14.54 0.34 -16.72
C ARG A 187 -14.93 -0.50 -17.94
N GLN A 188 -14.50 -0.10 -19.14
CA GLN A 188 -14.76 -0.86 -20.36
C GLN A 188 -13.80 -2.04 -20.56
N THR A 189 -12.54 -1.91 -20.12
CA THR A 189 -11.49 -2.92 -20.36
C THR A 189 -11.25 -3.82 -19.15
N GLY A 190 -11.54 -3.34 -17.96
CA GLY A 190 -11.24 -4.00 -16.69
C GLY A 190 -9.77 -3.96 -16.29
N ILE A 191 -8.92 -3.21 -17.03
CA ILE A 191 -7.48 -3.08 -16.76
C ILE A 191 -7.12 -1.61 -16.66
N ALA A 192 -6.43 -1.26 -15.59
CA ALA A 192 -5.84 0.06 -15.38
C ALA A 192 -4.34 0.05 -15.72
N PHE A 193 -3.84 1.18 -16.18
CA PHE A 193 -2.43 1.38 -16.50
C PHE A 193 -1.87 2.57 -15.72
N ASP A 194 -0.62 2.45 -15.28
CA ASP A 194 0.25 3.53 -14.84
C ASP A 194 1.44 3.53 -15.83
N ILE A 195 1.58 4.58 -16.61
CA ILE A 195 2.66 4.69 -17.60
C ILE A 195 3.57 5.82 -17.16
N ASP A 196 4.59 5.50 -16.34
CA ASP A 196 5.54 6.47 -15.79
C ASP A 196 4.87 7.63 -15.01
N GLU A 197 3.69 7.38 -14.41
CA GLU A 197 2.94 8.43 -13.73
C GLU A 197 3.32 8.57 -12.26
N GLN A 198 3.51 7.43 -11.58
CA GLN A 198 3.84 7.38 -10.16
C GLN A 198 5.34 7.44 -9.94
N THR A 199 6.11 6.68 -10.71
CA THR A 199 7.56 6.57 -10.56
C THR A 199 8.20 6.55 -11.94
N ASP A 200 9.10 7.49 -12.21
CA ASP A 200 9.83 7.56 -13.48
C ASP A 200 10.58 6.24 -13.76
N GLY A 201 10.42 5.71 -14.97
CA GLY A 201 11.03 4.46 -15.40
C GLY A 201 10.28 3.19 -14.97
N ILE A 202 9.14 3.31 -14.28
CA ILE A 202 8.28 2.18 -13.90
C ILE A 202 6.88 2.41 -14.48
N SER A 203 6.42 1.42 -15.24
CA SER A 203 5.02 1.34 -15.68
C SER A 203 4.35 0.14 -15.05
N ALA A 204 3.05 0.21 -14.83
CA ALA A 204 2.30 -0.88 -14.21
C ALA A 204 0.95 -1.11 -14.91
N LEU A 205 0.43 -2.32 -14.76
CA LEU A 205 -0.96 -2.62 -15.08
C LEU A 205 -1.61 -3.29 -13.88
N GLY A 206 -2.92 -3.10 -13.71
CA GLY A 206 -3.65 -3.57 -12.53
C GLY A 206 -5.10 -3.90 -12.81
N ILE A 207 -5.62 -4.81 -11.99
CA ILE A 207 -7.03 -5.19 -11.92
C ILE A 207 -7.53 -5.05 -10.49
N SER A 208 -8.84 -4.89 -10.31
CA SER A 208 -9.46 -4.80 -9.00
C SER A 208 -10.52 -5.86 -8.80
N PHE A 209 -10.81 -6.14 -7.52
CA PHE A 209 -11.84 -7.07 -7.09
C PHE A 209 -12.34 -6.72 -5.69
N ARG A 210 -13.46 -7.30 -5.28
CA ARG A 210 -14.00 -7.21 -3.93
C ARG A 210 -14.07 -8.58 -3.28
N ASP A 211 -13.88 -8.60 -1.98
CA ASP A 211 -14.15 -9.78 -1.16
C ASP A 211 -15.63 -9.87 -0.75
N GLU A 212 -15.98 -10.88 0.04
CA GLU A 212 -17.33 -11.08 0.57
C GLU A 212 -17.80 -9.95 1.50
N ARG A 213 -16.86 -9.20 2.09
CA ARG A 213 -17.12 -8.06 2.98
C ARG A 213 -17.15 -6.73 2.23
N ASP A 214 -17.15 -6.78 0.89
CA ASP A 214 -17.14 -5.63 -0.01
C ASP A 214 -15.85 -4.76 0.10
N ALA A 215 -14.78 -5.28 0.70
CA ALA A 215 -13.50 -4.60 0.70
C ALA A 215 -12.88 -4.65 -0.71
N CYS A 216 -12.33 -3.51 -1.16
CA CYS A 216 -11.75 -3.37 -2.49
C CYS A 216 -10.26 -3.66 -2.45
N TYR A 217 -9.82 -4.54 -3.32
CA TYR A 217 -8.43 -4.95 -3.51
C TYR A 217 -8.00 -4.74 -4.96
N ALA A 218 -6.69 -4.68 -5.17
CA ALA A 218 -6.12 -4.71 -6.51
C ALA A 218 -4.88 -5.59 -6.58
N ILE A 219 -4.70 -6.26 -7.72
CA ILE A 219 -3.47 -6.92 -8.11
C ILE A 219 -2.81 -6.07 -9.18
N SER A 220 -1.51 -5.78 -9.06
CA SER A 220 -0.75 -5.04 -10.06
C SER A 220 0.61 -5.66 -10.36
N LEU A 221 1.10 -5.37 -11.57
CA LEU A 221 2.40 -5.78 -12.10
C LEU A 221 3.21 -4.50 -12.37
N PRO A 222 4.07 -4.04 -11.44
CA PRO A 222 5.02 -2.98 -11.71
C PRO A 222 6.21 -3.52 -12.51
N VAL A 223 6.54 -2.87 -13.60
CA VAL A 223 7.54 -3.32 -14.59
C VAL A 223 8.40 -2.14 -15.01
N PRO A 224 9.73 -2.25 -15.14
CA PRO A 224 10.54 -1.22 -15.78
C PRO A 224 9.99 -0.87 -17.17
N SER A 225 9.78 0.43 -17.45
CA SER A 225 8.99 0.91 -18.60
C SER A 225 9.48 0.39 -19.94
N TYR A 226 10.81 0.26 -20.14
CA TYR A 226 11.36 -0.30 -21.38
C TYR A 226 10.91 -1.75 -21.63
N ARG A 227 10.78 -2.56 -20.57
CA ARG A 227 10.36 -3.96 -20.67
C ARG A 227 8.84 -4.08 -20.72
N PHE A 228 8.14 -3.13 -20.11
CA PHE A 228 6.68 -3.03 -20.15
C PHE A 228 6.18 -2.96 -21.60
N GLU A 229 6.69 -2.04 -22.39
CA GLU A 229 6.28 -1.87 -23.79
C GLU A 229 6.57 -3.13 -24.64
N GLN A 230 7.71 -3.78 -24.41
CA GLN A 230 8.07 -5.01 -25.14
C GLN A 230 7.14 -6.19 -24.84
N ASN A 231 6.60 -6.27 -23.62
CA ASN A 231 5.82 -7.41 -23.14
C ASN A 231 4.35 -7.06 -22.85
N ARG A 232 3.89 -5.88 -23.22
CA ARG A 232 2.57 -5.34 -22.86
C ARG A 232 1.44 -6.34 -23.07
N GLN A 233 1.35 -6.95 -24.26
CA GLN A 233 0.29 -7.91 -24.57
C GLN A 233 0.36 -9.18 -23.72
N LYS A 234 1.58 -9.69 -23.47
CA LYS A 234 1.79 -10.84 -22.59
C LYS A 234 1.35 -10.54 -21.15
N LEU A 235 1.69 -9.37 -20.65
CA LEU A 235 1.32 -8.92 -19.29
C LEU A 235 -0.20 -8.76 -19.16
N ILE A 236 -0.85 -8.18 -20.16
CA ILE A 236 -2.32 -8.05 -20.21
C ILE A 236 -2.96 -9.44 -20.15
N SER A 237 -2.59 -10.36 -21.02
CA SER A 237 -3.17 -11.71 -21.07
C SER A 237 -2.95 -12.49 -19.77
N ALA A 238 -1.78 -12.34 -19.14
CA ALA A 238 -1.48 -12.97 -17.86
C ALA A 238 -2.38 -12.42 -16.75
N LEU A 239 -2.58 -11.10 -16.71
CA LEU A 239 -3.41 -10.45 -15.70
C LEU A 239 -4.90 -10.74 -15.90
N GLU A 240 -5.38 -10.84 -17.15
CA GLU A 240 -6.74 -11.27 -17.47
C GLU A 240 -7.01 -12.71 -17.02
N THR A 241 -6.04 -13.61 -17.21
CA THR A 241 -6.13 -14.98 -16.72
C THR A 241 -6.23 -14.99 -15.19
N ALA A 242 -5.38 -14.23 -14.50
CA ALA A 242 -5.44 -14.09 -13.05
C ALA A 242 -6.79 -13.51 -12.58
N ARG A 243 -7.33 -12.50 -13.29
CA ARG A 243 -8.68 -11.95 -13.00
C ARG A 243 -9.77 -13.02 -13.06
N ASN A 244 -9.75 -13.86 -14.06
CA ASN A 244 -10.75 -14.93 -14.21
C ASN A 244 -10.63 -15.98 -13.08
N SER A 245 -9.40 -16.30 -12.67
CA SER A 245 -9.15 -17.22 -11.54
C SER A 245 -9.66 -16.70 -10.20
N LEU A 246 -9.83 -15.38 -10.02
CA LEU A 246 -10.41 -14.82 -8.78
C LEU A 246 -11.79 -15.36 -8.47
N LEU A 247 -12.58 -15.76 -9.48
CA LEU A 247 -13.92 -16.36 -9.29
C LEU A 247 -13.85 -17.70 -8.57
N GLU A 248 -12.77 -18.47 -8.75
CA GLU A 248 -12.55 -19.76 -8.08
C GLU A 248 -12.34 -19.58 -6.56
N TYR A 249 -11.95 -18.38 -6.14
CA TYR A 249 -11.75 -17.99 -4.75
C TYR A 249 -12.97 -17.28 -4.13
N ASN A 250 -14.14 -17.31 -4.79
CA ASN A 250 -15.37 -16.59 -4.39
C ASN A 250 -15.18 -15.06 -4.30
N LEU A 251 -14.21 -14.52 -5.02
CA LEU A 251 -13.98 -13.09 -5.11
C LEU A 251 -14.74 -12.51 -6.30
N LYS A 252 -15.07 -11.23 -6.23
CA LYS A 252 -15.82 -10.51 -7.27
C LYS A 252 -14.89 -9.61 -8.07
N PRO A 253 -14.26 -10.12 -9.15
CA PRO A 253 -13.43 -9.28 -10.00
C PRO A 253 -14.28 -8.18 -10.64
N PHE A 254 -13.67 -7.04 -10.88
CA PHE A 254 -14.31 -6.03 -11.72
C PHE A 254 -14.47 -6.60 -13.14
N SER A 255 -15.72 -6.72 -13.57
CA SER A 255 -16.05 -7.14 -14.92
C SER A 255 -16.46 -5.93 -15.74
N PRO A 256 -15.88 -5.76 -16.96
CA PRO A 256 -16.32 -4.73 -17.88
C PRO A 256 -17.83 -4.85 -18.15
N ALA A 257 -18.49 -3.71 -18.33
CA ALA A 257 -19.87 -3.70 -18.78
C ALA A 257 -19.94 -4.35 -20.17
N THR A 258 -20.70 -5.43 -20.31
CA THR A 258 -21.01 -6.09 -21.59
C THR A 258 -21.87 -5.19 -22.47
#